data_6ee4badd7ad7de843f279ceb90a293b8
#
_entry.id   6ee4badd7ad7de843f279ceb90a293b8
#
_cell.length_a   1.000
_cell.length_b   1.000
_cell.length_c   1.000
_cell.angle_alpha   90.00
_cell.angle_beta   90.00
_cell.angle_gamma   90.00
#
_symmetry.space_group_name_H-M   'P 1'
#
loop_
_entity.id
_entity.type
_entity.pdbx_description
1 polymer ?
#
loop_
_entity_poly.entity_id
_entity_poly.type
_entity_poly.pdbx_seq_one_letter_code
_entity_poly.pdbx_strand_id
1 'polypeptide(L)'
;MMGGMVTCDDDRRARNRATVETYLHSGHGDALLRRHELFCGDGVSGLWTSDSGEPVFCAGRDAIAQYDVWSSEHFPDWTWSNIRIWTTDDPDWLWAECDGAGMVILPGHDPVHYENHFIYSFEMRDGLIAREREFMNPVVEMKALGMDTPTIDLGDFPG
;
A
#
# COMPACT_ATOMS: atom_id res chain seq x y z
N MET A 1 -22.06 34.26 10.35
CA MET A 1 -21.72 32.91 9.91
C MET A 1 -20.98 33.02 8.58
N MET A 2 -19.66 32.88 8.59
CA MET A 2 -18.91 32.75 7.36
C MET A 2 -18.94 31.27 6.98
N GLY A 3 -19.86 30.88 6.10
CA GLY A 3 -19.79 29.63 5.39
C GLY A 3 -18.58 29.71 4.46
N GLY A 4 -17.48 29.01 4.81
CA GLY A 4 -16.35 28.90 3.91
C GLY A 4 -16.85 28.29 2.60
N MET A 5 -16.61 28.97 1.49
CA MET A 5 -16.91 28.48 0.16
C MET A 5 -15.95 27.32 -0.08
N VAL A 6 -16.46 26.07 -0.04
CA VAL A 6 -15.68 24.89 -0.38
C VAL A 6 -15.19 25.06 -1.82
N THR A 7 -13.89 24.95 -2.05
CA THR A 7 -13.31 25.07 -3.38
C THR A 7 -13.45 23.75 -4.13
N CYS A 8 -13.42 23.79 -5.45
CA CYS A 8 -13.40 22.58 -6.30
C CYS A 8 -12.26 21.62 -5.93
N ASP A 9 -11.12 22.18 -5.50
CA ASP A 9 -9.97 21.40 -5.07
C ASP A 9 -10.18 20.76 -3.69
N ASP A 10 -10.94 21.38 -2.78
CA ASP A 10 -11.26 20.78 -1.48
C ASP A 10 -12.18 19.58 -1.64
N ASP A 11 -13.19 19.66 -2.51
CA ASP A 11 -14.08 18.55 -2.85
C ASP A 11 -13.29 17.41 -3.50
N ARG A 12 -12.34 17.74 -4.37
CA ARG A 12 -11.47 16.78 -5.05
C ARG A 12 -10.54 16.07 -4.06
N ARG A 13 -9.93 16.80 -3.13
CA ARG A 13 -9.11 16.23 -2.04
C ARG A 13 -9.94 15.29 -1.17
N ALA A 14 -11.14 15.71 -0.77
CA ALA A 14 -12.02 14.89 0.07
C ALA A 14 -12.42 13.58 -0.64
N ARG A 15 -12.77 13.64 -1.92
CA ARG A 15 -13.09 12.46 -2.73
C ARG A 15 -11.89 11.53 -2.87
N ASN A 16 -10.73 12.07 -3.22
CA ASN A 16 -9.49 11.29 -3.37
C ASN A 16 -9.08 10.64 -2.06
N ARG A 17 -9.16 11.37 -0.95
CA ARG A 17 -8.92 10.84 0.39
C ARG A 17 -9.85 9.67 0.72
N ALA A 18 -11.14 9.77 0.42
CA ALA A 18 -12.10 8.70 0.66
C ALA A 18 -11.77 7.42 -0.12
N THR A 19 -11.28 7.54 -1.36
CA THR A 19 -10.81 6.40 -2.16
C THR A 19 -9.59 5.73 -1.52
N VAL A 20 -8.62 6.52 -1.05
CA VAL A 20 -7.42 6.01 -0.35
C VAL A 20 -7.79 5.34 0.97
N GLU A 21 -8.72 5.91 1.75
CA GLU A 21 -9.25 5.29 2.97
C GLU A 21 -9.89 3.93 2.67
N THR A 22 -10.69 3.84 1.62
CA THR A 22 -11.31 2.57 1.19
C THR A 22 -10.23 1.55 0.81
N TYR A 23 -9.20 1.96 0.07
CA TYR A 23 -8.05 1.10 -0.28
C TYR A 23 -7.39 0.51 0.98
N LEU A 24 -7.05 1.35 1.96
CA LEU A 24 -6.37 0.93 3.19
C LEU A 24 -7.25 0.11 4.15
N HIS A 25 -8.56 0.08 3.95
CA HIS A 25 -9.49 -0.81 4.65
C HIS A 25 -9.86 -2.07 3.84
N SER A 26 -9.19 -2.31 2.72
CA SER A 26 -9.44 -3.43 1.81
C SER A 26 -8.29 -4.46 1.85
N GLY A 27 -7.78 -4.79 3.04
CA GLY A 27 -6.63 -5.68 3.20
C GLY A 27 -6.96 -7.17 3.06
N HIS A 28 -8.22 -7.59 3.24
CA HIS A 28 -8.66 -8.98 3.18
C HIS A 28 -10.14 -9.13 2.80
N GLY A 29 -10.59 -10.35 2.59
CA GLY A 29 -11.99 -10.68 2.31
C GLY A 29 -12.53 -10.10 1.01
N ASP A 30 -13.84 -9.90 0.95
CA ASP A 30 -14.53 -9.39 -0.25
C ASP A 30 -14.05 -7.97 -0.63
N ALA A 31 -13.66 -7.17 0.36
CA ALA A 31 -13.12 -5.83 0.12
C ALA A 31 -11.81 -5.89 -0.68
N LEU A 32 -10.91 -6.83 -0.35
CA LEU A 32 -9.68 -7.06 -1.09
C LEU A 32 -9.97 -7.49 -2.53
N LEU A 33 -10.88 -8.43 -2.74
CA LEU A 33 -11.22 -8.94 -4.08
C LEU A 33 -11.86 -7.88 -4.99
N ARG A 34 -12.35 -6.79 -4.41
CA ARG A 34 -12.92 -5.64 -5.13
C ARG A 34 -12.01 -4.42 -5.16
N ARG A 35 -10.85 -4.48 -4.53
CA ARG A 35 -9.93 -3.34 -4.40
C ARG A 35 -9.47 -2.79 -5.76
N HIS A 36 -9.33 -3.63 -6.76
CA HIS A 36 -8.99 -3.23 -8.14
C HIS A 36 -10.00 -2.23 -8.74
N GLU A 37 -11.26 -2.22 -8.27
CA GLU A 37 -12.29 -1.27 -8.74
C GLU A 37 -11.95 0.20 -8.37
N LEU A 38 -11.08 0.41 -7.37
CA LEU A 38 -10.60 1.73 -6.95
C LEU A 38 -9.56 2.34 -7.91
N PHE A 39 -9.06 1.56 -8.87
CA PHE A 39 -8.04 1.98 -9.82
C PHE A 39 -8.60 2.42 -11.16
N CYS A 40 -7.86 3.32 -11.83
CA CYS A 40 -8.07 3.60 -13.26
C CYS A 40 -7.87 2.32 -14.09
N GLY A 41 -8.44 2.26 -15.29
CA GLY A 41 -8.28 1.10 -16.18
C GLY A 41 -6.82 0.77 -16.50
N ASP A 42 -5.97 1.79 -16.63
CA ASP A 42 -4.53 1.74 -16.84
C ASP A 42 -3.71 1.95 -15.55
N GLY A 43 -4.34 1.82 -14.37
CA GLY A 43 -3.73 2.04 -13.08
C GLY A 43 -2.55 1.12 -12.80
N VAL A 44 -1.63 1.58 -11.94
CA VAL A 44 -0.44 0.84 -11.53
C VAL A 44 -0.41 0.71 -10.01
N SER A 45 -0.14 -0.50 -9.53
CA SER A 45 0.02 -0.79 -8.10
C SER A 45 1.27 -1.63 -7.88
N GLY A 46 2.08 -1.30 -6.88
CA GLY A 46 3.23 -2.12 -6.62
C GLY A 46 4.11 -1.74 -5.45
N LEU A 47 4.96 -2.70 -5.11
CA LEU A 47 5.98 -2.62 -4.09
C LEU A 47 7.23 -1.94 -4.66
N TRP A 48 7.58 -0.76 -4.16
CA TRP A 48 8.76 -0.01 -4.61
C TRP A 48 10.05 -0.41 -3.90
N THR A 49 9.95 -0.99 -2.70
CA THR A 49 11.08 -1.47 -1.91
C THR A 49 11.02 -2.99 -1.78
N SER A 50 11.54 -3.71 -2.76
CA SER A 50 11.62 -5.18 -2.75
C SER A 50 13.00 -5.67 -2.28
N ASP A 51 13.10 -6.97 -2.00
CA ASP A 51 14.34 -7.66 -1.64
C ASP A 51 15.35 -7.73 -2.81
N SER A 52 14.86 -7.63 -4.05
CA SER A 52 15.71 -7.56 -5.25
C SER A 52 16.32 -6.17 -5.49
N GLY A 53 15.81 -5.12 -4.81
CA GLY A 53 16.17 -3.73 -5.06
C GLY A 53 15.45 -3.10 -6.26
N GLU A 54 14.64 -3.86 -6.99
CA GLU A 54 13.85 -3.39 -8.13
C GLU A 54 12.36 -3.36 -7.78
N PRO A 55 11.58 -2.37 -8.27
CA PRO A 55 10.14 -2.36 -8.05
C PRO A 55 9.45 -3.58 -8.66
N VAL A 56 8.45 -4.10 -7.92
CA VAL A 56 7.55 -5.15 -8.38
C VAL A 56 6.15 -4.58 -8.48
N PHE A 57 5.55 -4.54 -9.66
CA PHE A 57 4.27 -3.88 -9.87
C PHE A 57 3.37 -4.58 -10.89
N CYS A 58 2.07 -4.34 -10.73
CA CYS A 58 1.02 -4.72 -11.68
C CYS A 58 0.58 -3.47 -12.46
N ALA A 59 0.49 -3.59 -13.77
CA ALA A 59 0.01 -2.52 -14.65
C ALA A 59 -1.32 -2.91 -15.28
N GLY A 60 -2.32 -2.05 -15.10
CA GLY A 60 -3.68 -2.25 -15.55
C GLY A 60 -4.58 -2.90 -14.50
N ARG A 61 -5.85 -2.49 -14.50
CA ARG A 61 -6.85 -2.96 -13.53
C ARG A 61 -7.01 -4.48 -13.51
N ASP A 62 -6.92 -5.14 -14.66
CA ASP A 62 -7.06 -6.60 -14.75
C ASP A 62 -5.88 -7.33 -14.07
N ALA A 63 -4.65 -6.81 -14.23
CA ALA A 63 -3.49 -7.35 -13.54
C ALA A 63 -3.57 -7.12 -12.02
N ILE A 64 -4.09 -5.96 -11.60
CA ILE A 64 -4.34 -5.66 -10.19
C ILE A 64 -5.41 -6.61 -9.62
N ALA A 65 -6.48 -6.90 -10.37
CA ALA A 65 -7.50 -7.86 -9.95
C ALA A 65 -6.92 -9.27 -9.74
N GLN A 66 -6.02 -9.71 -10.60
CA GLN A 66 -5.32 -10.99 -10.44
C GLN A 66 -4.41 -10.98 -9.21
N TYR A 67 -3.71 -9.87 -8.96
CA TYR A 67 -2.92 -9.70 -7.74
C TYR A 67 -3.79 -9.71 -6.48
N ASP A 68 -4.98 -9.11 -6.49
CA ASP A 68 -5.91 -9.13 -5.35
C ASP A 68 -6.35 -10.58 -5.03
N VAL A 69 -6.58 -11.43 -6.05
CA VAL A 69 -6.87 -12.85 -5.85
C VAL A 69 -5.67 -13.58 -5.24
N TRP A 70 -4.49 -13.40 -5.82
CA TRP A 70 -3.24 -13.97 -5.30
C TRP A 70 -2.98 -13.52 -3.85
N SER A 71 -3.17 -12.24 -3.57
CA SER A 71 -3.00 -11.67 -2.23
C SER A 71 -3.97 -12.27 -1.21
N SER A 72 -5.22 -12.54 -1.61
CA SER A 72 -6.21 -13.16 -0.73
C SER A 72 -5.82 -14.59 -0.27
N GLU A 73 -5.04 -15.29 -1.07
CA GLU A 73 -4.54 -16.64 -0.76
C GLU A 73 -3.27 -16.62 0.08
N HIS A 74 -2.40 -15.60 -0.14
CA HIS A 74 -1.08 -15.54 0.49
C HIS A 74 -1.03 -14.64 1.73
N PHE A 75 -1.99 -13.71 1.86
CA PHE A 75 -2.15 -12.80 3.00
C PHE A 75 -3.63 -12.79 3.45
N PRO A 76 -4.17 -13.94 3.92
CA PRO A 76 -5.63 -14.14 4.04
C PRO A 76 -6.33 -13.26 5.06
N ASP A 77 -5.61 -12.72 6.04
CA ASP A 77 -6.13 -11.90 7.14
C ASP A 77 -5.40 -10.55 7.29
N TRP A 78 -4.78 -10.08 6.19
CA TRP A 78 -4.00 -8.86 6.22
C TRP A 78 -4.82 -7.64 6.64
N THR A 79 -4.31 -6.88 7.59
CA THR A 79 -4.99 -5.73 8.15
C THR A 79 -4.04 -4.55 8.28
N TRP A 80 -4.52 -3.37 7.87
CA TRP A 80 -3.86 -2.10 8.08
C TRP A 80 -4.39 -1.44 9.35
N SER A 81 -3.49 -0.88 10.16
CA SER A 81 -3.80 -0.15 11.39
C SER A 81 -2.97 1.13 11.49
N ASN A 82 -3.27 1.98 12.47
CA ASN A 82 -2.57 3.26 12.69
C ASN A 82 -2.48 4.11 11.43
N ILE A 83 -3.54 4.10 10.62
CA ILE A 83 -3.61 4.75 9.31
C ILE A 83 -3.58 6.27 9.47
N ARG A 84 -2.65 6.92 8.78
CA ARG A 84 -2.57 8.37 8.63
C ARG A 84 -2.51 8.71 7.15
N ILE A 85 -3.33 9.65 6.70
CA ILE A 85 -3.40 10.09 5.31
C ILE A 85 -3.16 11.59 5.26
N TRP A 86 -2.22 12.01 4.43
CA TRP A 86 -1.91 13.41 4.17
C TRP A 86 -2.26 13.78 2.74
N THR A 87 -2.99 14.87 2.61
CA THR A 87 -3.16 15.55 1.33
C THR A 87 -1.99 16.50 1.10
N THR A 88 -1.73 16.84 -0.15
CA THR A 88 -0.66 17.75 -0.54
C THR A 88 -1.24 19.01 -1.21
N ASP A 89 -0.38 19.92 -1.65
CA ASP A 89 -0.81 21.07 -2.46
C ASP A 89 -1.42 20.65 -3.80
N ASP A 90 -0.97 19.51 -4.35
CA ASP A 90 -1.63 18.87 -5.48
C ASP A 90 -2.81 18.01 -4.98
N PRO A 91 -4.07 18.33 -5.35
CA PRO A 91 -5.24 17.58 -4.91
C PRO A 91 -5.26 16.13 -5.39
N ASP A 92 -4.45 15.78 -6.40
CA ASP A 92 -4.34 14.42 -6.95
C ASP A 92 -3.13 13.64 -6.40
N TRP A 93 -2.44 14.17 -5.42
CA TRP A 93 -1.33 13.45 -4.79
C TRP A 93 -1.52 13.35 -3.28
N LEU A 94 -1.55 12.11 -2.78
CA LEU A 94 -1.69 11.81 -1.36
C LEU A 94 -0.57 10.87 -0.90
N TRP A 95 -0.25 11.00 0.37
CA TRP A 95 0.63 10.07 1.08
C TRP A 95 -0.15 9.41 2.21
N ALA A 96 0.19 8.17 2.52
CA ALA A 96 -0.32 7.49 3.70
C ALA A 96 0.81 6.77 4.43
N GLU A 97 0.64 6.60 5.72
CA GLU A 97 1.52 5.83 6.60
C GLU A 97 0.64 4.93 7.46
N CYS A 98 1.04 3.69 7.64
CA CYS A 98 0.29 2.72 8.42
C CYS A 98 1.15 1.53 8.84
N ASP A 99 0.63 0.73 9.78
CA ASP A 99 1.18 -0.57 10.13
C ASP A 99 0.35 -1.66 9.47
N GLY A 100 1.01 -2.66 8.90
CA GLY A 100 0.37 -3.84 8.32
C GLY A 100 0.73 -5.09 9.08
N ALA A 101 -0.22 -5.98 9.29
CA ALA A 101 -0.03 -7.25 9.98
C ALA A 101 -0.96 -8.33 9.46
N GLY A 102 -0.48 -9.57 9.48
CA GLY A 102 -1.25 -10.74 9.11
C GLY A 102 -0.40 -11.98 8.91
N MET A 103 -1.06 -13.07 8.56
CA MET A 103 -0.39 -14.31 8.18
C MET A 103 0.18 -14.18 6.76
N VAL A 104 1.37 -14.72 6.58
CA VAL A 104 2.03 -14.84 5.28
C VAL A 104 2.20 -16.31 4.95
N ILE A 105 1.71 -16.72 3.78
CA ILE A 105 1.75 -18.10 3.27
C ILE A 105 2.42 -18.09 1.91
N LEU A 106 3.73 -18.24 1.87
CA LEU A 106 4.51 -18.22 0.64
C LEU A 106 5.13 -19.58 0.33
N PRO A 107 5.30 -19.94 -0.96
CA PRO A 107 5.95 -21.18 -1.36
C PRO A 107 7.35 -21.32 -0.77
N GLY A 108 7.66 -22.50 -0.21
CA GLY A 108 8.98 -22.79 0.36
C GLY A 108 9.22 -22.25 1.78
N HIS A 109 8.21 -21.63 2.39
CA HIS A 109 8.25 -21.12 3.77
C HIS A 109 7.07 -21.67 4.57
N ASP A 110 7.28 -21.91 5.86
CA ASP A 110 6.17 -22.19 6.77
C ASP A 110 5.32 -20.94 6.94
N PRO A 111 3.97 -21.07 7.10
CA PRO A 111 3.11 -19.93 7.41
C PRO A 111 3.61 -19.20 8.65
N VAL A 112 3.71 -17.87 8.56
CA VAL A 112 4.25 -17.03 9.63
C VAL A 112 3.41 -15.78 9.81
N HIS A 113 3.28 -15.32 11.07
CA HIS A 113 2.75 -13.99 11.35
C HIS A 113 3.83 -12.95 11.03
N TYR A 114 3.44 -11.92 10.27
CA TYR A 114 4.32 -10.86 9.80
C TYR A 114 3.73 -9.50 10.07
N GLU A 115 4.57 -8.58 10.50
CA GLU A 115 4.24 -7.17 10.73
C GLU A 115 5.29 -6.29 10.09
N ASN A 116 4.87 -5.16 9.52
CA ASN A 116 5.79 -4.15 9.01
C ASN A 116 5.15 -2.77 9.02
N HIS A 117 5.99 -1.76 8.85
CA HIS A 117 5.58 -0.37 8.69
C HIS A 117 5.62 0.01 7.21
N PHE A 118 4.59 0.74 6.76
CA PHE A 118 4.38 1.05 5.35
C PHE A 118 4.16 2.54 5.14
N ILE A 119 4.70 3.02 4.03
CA ILE A 119 4.41 4.33 3.46
C ILE A 119 3.87 4.10 2.07
N TYR A 120 2.80 4.80 1.73
CA TYR A 120 2.16 4.76 0.41
C TYR A 120 2.20 6.12 -0.26
N SER A 121 2.39 6.13 -1.56
CA SER A 121 2.17 7.28 -2.42
C SER A 121 1.04 6.96 -3.39
N PHE A 122 0.04 7.84 -3.46
CA PHE A 122 -1.11 7.72 -4.35
C PHE A 122 -1.17 8.89 -5.31
N GLU A 123 -1.16 8.61 -6.60
CA GLU A 123 -1.53 9.55 -7.65
C GLU A 123 -2.95 9.23 -8.10
N MET A 124 -3.81 10.23 -8.13
CA MET A 124 -5.24 10.10 -8.40
C MET A 124 -5.59 10.69 -9.75
N ARG A 125 -6.62 10.13 -10.39
CA ARG A 125 -7.23 10.69 -11.60
C ARG A 125 -8.73 10.41 -11.57
N ASP A 126 -9.53 11.49 -11.59
CA ASP A 126 -10.99 11.42 -11.55
C ASP A 126 -11.57 10.63 -10.37
N GLY A 127 -10.92 10.72 -9.20
CA GLY A 127 -11.35 10.04 -7.97
C GLY A 127 -10.92 8.56 -7.89
N LEU A 128 -10.17 8.06 -8.88
CA LEU A 128 -9.60 6.71 -8.91
C LEU A 128 -8.07 6.77 -8.77
N ILE A 129 -7.48 5.67 -8.35
CA ILE A 129 -6.02 5.54 -8.21
C ILE A 129 -5.41 5.32 -9.59
N ALA A 130 -4.58 6.25 -10.04
CA ALA A 130 -3.79 6.11 -11.27
C ALA A 130 -2.47 5.37 -11.00
N ARG A 131 -1.84 5.64 -9.86
CA ARG A 131 -0.65 4.92 -9.42
C ARG A 131 -0.61 4.85 -7.89
N GLU A 132 -0.41 3.68 -7.38
CA GLU A 132 -0.09 3.40 -5.99
C GLU A 132 1.32 2.83 -5.91
N ARG A 133 2.11 3.32 -4.97
CA ARG A 133 3.44 2.82 -4.65
C ARG A 133 3.53 2.53 -3.17
N GLU A 134 3.90 1.29 -2.86
CA GLU A 134 4.12 0.81 -1.50
C GLU A 134 5.61 0.84 -1.17
N PHE A 135 5.95 1.35 0.00
CA PHE A 135 7.30 1.35 0.56
C PHE A 135 7.25 0.68 1.93
N MET A 136 8.09 -0.30 2.13
CA MET A 136 8.25 -1.01 3.40
C MET A 136 9.71 -1.42 3.61
N ASN A 137 10.04 -1.97 4.75
CA ASN A 137 11.38 -2.51 5.02
C ASN A 137 11.45 -3.99 4.61
N PRO A 138 12.07 -4.35 3.47
CA PRO A 138 12.13 -5.74 3.01
C PRO A 138 12.95 -6.65 3.93
N VAL A 139 13.89 -6.09 4.70
CA VAL A 139 14.68 -6.87 5.68
C VAL A 139 13.79 -7.41 6.81
N VAL A 140 12.77 -6.67 7.22
CA VAL A 140 11.80 -7.13 8.23
C VAL A 140 11.00 -8.32 7.71
N GLU A 141 10.56 -8.27 6.44
CA GLU A 141 9.86 -9.39 5.80
C GLU A 141 10.76 -10.62 5.67
N MET A 142 11.99 -10.46 5.17
CA MET A 142 12.95 -11.55 5.04
C MET A 142 13.23 -12.24 6.39
N LYS A 143 13.39 -11.47 7.46
CA LYS A 143 13.59 -12.01 8.81
C LYS A 143 12.37 -12.78 9.31
N ALA A 144 11.16 -12.28 9.07
CA ALA A 144 9.92 -12.97 9.44
C ALA A 144 9.82 -14.33 8.73
N LEU A 145 10.27 -14.42 7.47
CA LEU A 145 10.33 -15.67 6.70
C LEU A 145 11.52 -16.59 7.06
N GLY A 146 12.33 -16.23 8.07
CA GLY A 146 13.48 -17.01 8.51
C GLY A 146 14.67 -16.99 7.53
N MET A 147 14.72 -15.99 6.67
CA MET A 147 15.81 -15.83 5.70
C MET A 147 17.03 -15.14 6.35
N ASP A 148 18.22 -15.53 5.92
CA ASP A 148 19.45 -14.83 6.30
C ASP A 148 19.48 -13.45 5.63
N THR A 149 19.77 -12.43 6.44
CA THR A 149 19.87 -11.06 5.96
C THR A 149 21.26 -10.50 6.21
N PRO A 150 21.94 -9.95 5.18
CA PRO A 150 23.22 -9.30 5.37
C PRO A 150 23.07 -8.02 6.21
N THR A 151 24.13 -7.70 6.95
CA THR A 151 24.23 -6.45 7.70
C THR A 151 25.33 -5.58 7.13
N ILE A 152 25.12 -4.26 7.18
CA ILE A 152 26.15 -3.28 6.82
C ILE A 152 26.86 -2.89 8.12
N ASP A 153 28.20 -2.96 8.13
CA ASP A 153 28.99 -2.40 9.21
C ASP A 153 28.97 -0.87 9.09
N LEU A 154 28.37 -0.22 10.06
CA LEU A 154 28.26 1.23 10.12
C LEU A 154 29.46 1.91 10.81
N GLY A 155 30.45 1.14 11.26
CA GLY A 155 31.61 1.66 11.97
C GLY A 155 31.22 2.43 13.23
N ASP A 156 31.76 3.65 13.36
CA ASP A 156 31.52 4.55 14.50
C ASP A 156 30.22 5.37 14.38
N PHE A 157 29.21 4.88 13.66
CA PHE A 157 27.92 5.59 13.54
C PHE A 157 27.29 5.75 14.94
N PRO A 158 27.00 7.01 15.36
CA PRO A 158 26.41 7.27 16.65
C PRO A 158 24.91 6.86 16.63
N GLY A 159 24.59 5.78 17.33
CA GLY A 159 23.23 5.23 17.46
C GLY A 159 22.74 5.24 18.90
#